data_94c57976fbfb441b4136df2fe307fc75
#
_entry.id   94c57976fbfb441b4136df2fe307fc75
#
_cell.length_a   1.000
_cell.length_b   1.000
_cell.length_c   1.000
_cell.angle_alpha   90.00
_cell.angle_beta   90.00
_cell.angle_gamma   90.00
#
_symmetry.space_group_name_H-M   'P 1'
#
loop_
_entity.id
_entity.type
_entity.pdbx_description
1 polymer ?
#
loop_
_entity_poly.entity_id
_entity_poly.type
_entity_poly.pdbx_seq_one_letter_code
_entity_poly.pdbx_strand_id
1 'polypeptide(L)' 'MSVIIIREMVGTSPRSWSDAARQAVATAARTVRNIKTIEVVKSTAVVEDGEIVEYLVDLKIGFEYEG' A
#
# COMPACT_ATOMS: atom_id res chain seq x y z
N MET A 1 -1.90 -12.62 -23.54
CA MET A 1 -2.89 -11.79 -22.90
C MET A 1 -2.84 -11.99 -21.40
N SER A 2 -2.90 -10.94 -20.62
CA SER A 2 -2.81 -11.06 -19.17
C SER A 2 -3.97 -10.33 -18.51
N VAL A 3 -4.25 -10.72 -17.28
CA VAL A 3 -5.29 -10.10 -16.46
C VAL A 3 -4.61 -9.55 -15.21
N ILE A 4 -4.90 -8.30 -14.91
CA ILE A 4 -4.41 -7.67 -13.68
C ILE A 4 -5.57 -7.59 -12.70
N ILE A 5 -5.36 -8.13 -11.51
CA ILE A 5 -6.33 -8.06 -10.43
C ILE A 5 -5.90 -6.93 -9.50
N ILE A 6 -6.87 -6.11 -9.12
CA ILE A 6 -6.62 -4.95 -8.25
C ILE A 6 -7.18 -5.24 -6.87
N ARG A 7 -6.38 -4.99 -5.85
CA ARG A 7 -6.83 -5.05 -4.46
C ARG A 7 -6.44 -3.78 -3.73
N GLU A 8 -7.34 -3.29 -2.91
CA GLU A 8 -7.12 -2.07 -2.15
C GLU A 8 -6.69 -2.41 -0.73
N MET A 9 -5.76 -1.63 -0.19
CA MET A 9 -5.28 -1.80 1.18
C MET A 9 -4.77 -0.48 1.73
N VAL A 10 -4.62 -0.42 3.05
CA VAL A 10 -4.06 0.75 3.71
C VAL A 10 -2.76 0.32 4.38
N GLY A 11 -1.67 0.98 4.01
CA GLY A 11 -0.39 0.81 4.68
C GLY A 11 -0.22 1.89 5.74
N THR A 12 0.47 1.55 6.81
CA THR A 12 0.74 2.49 7.89
C THR A 12 2.22 2.48 8.24
N SER A 13 2.71 3.61 8.73
CA SER A 13 4.10 3.74 9.16
C SER A 13 4.23 4.93 10.11
N PRO A 14 5.05 4.82 11.16
CA PRO A 14 5.36 5.99 11.98
C PRO A 14 6.41 6.90 11.33
N ARG A 15 6.97 6.54 10.19
CA ARG A 15 8.11 7.24 9.59
C ARG A 15 7.75 8.13 8.42
N SER A 16 6.98 7.61 7.44
CA SER A 16 6.70 8.36 6.23
C SER A 16 5.63 7.67 5.40
N TRP A 17 5.05 8.41 4.45
CA TRP A 17 4.11 7.83 3.51
C TRP A 17 4.79 6.82 2.57
N SER A 18 6.02 7.09 2.14
CA SER A 18 6.72 6.15 1.27
C SER A 18 7.02 4.84 2.01
N ASP A 19 7.37 4.92 3.30
CA ASP A 19 7.58 3.72 4.10
C ASP A 19 6.27 2.96 4.28
N ALA A 20 5.16 3.68 4.50
CA ALA A 20 3.84 3.05 4.62
C ALA A 20 3.49 2.25 3.36
N ALA A 21 3.76 2.82 2.18
CA ALA A 21 3.51 2.13 0.91
C ALA A 21 4.39 0.89 0.77
N ARG A 22 5.67 1.01 1.11
CA ARG A 22 6.61 -0.13 1.04
C ARG A 22 6.22 -1.25 1.99
N GLN A 23 5.78 -0.91 3.19
CA GLN A 23 5.32 -1.90 4.17
C GLN A 23 4.09 -2.64 3.65
N ALA A 24 3.16 -1.92 3.03
CA ALA A 24 1.96 -2.54 2.46
C ALA A 24 2.33 -3.53 1.36
N VAL A 25 3.22 -3.14 0.46
CA VAL A 25 3.66 -4.02 -0.63
C VAL A 25 4.39 -5.24 -0.07
N ALA A 26 5.28 -5.05 0.89
CA ALA A 26 6.04 -6.14 1.50
C ALA A 26 5.10 -7.14 2.19
N THR A 27 4.09 -6.64 2.89
CA THR A 27 3.12 -7.50 3.55
C THR A 27 2.27 -8.26 2.53
N ALA A 28 1.79 -7.58 1.50
CA ALA A 28 1.00 -8.22 0.45
C ALA A 28 1.82 -9.28 -0.29
N ALA A 29 3.11 -9.05 -0.48
CA ALA A 29 3.98 -9.97 -1.20
C ALA A 29 4.16 -11.32 -0.50
N ARG A 30 3.79 -11.40 0.77
CA ARG A 30 3.85 -12.68 1.50
C ARG A 30 2.84 -13.69 0.96
N THR A 31 1.69 -13.21 0.49
CA THR A 31 0.60 -14.09 0.05
C THR A 31 0.18 -13.87 -1.40
N VAL A 32 0.57 -12.76 -1.99
CA VAL A 32 0.21 -12.41 -3.36
C VAL A 32 1.45 -12.45 -4.23
N ARG A 33 1.38 -13.20 -5.34
CA ARG A 33 2.48 -13.30 -6.28
C ARG A 33 2.28 -12.35 -7.45
N ASN A 34 3.39 -11.96 -8.07
CA ASN A 34 3.37 -11.19 -9.31
C ASN A 34 2.74 -9.81 -9.16
N ILE A 35 3.04 -9.14 -8.04
CA ILE A 35 2.64 -7.76 -7.88
C ILE A 35 3.43 -6.92 -8.90
N LYS A 36 2.73 -6.18 -9.73
CA LYS A 36 3.33 -5.42 -10.82
C LYS A 36 3.24 -3.93 -10.62
N THR A 37 2.15 -3.45 -10.03
CA THR A 37 1.91 -2.01 -9.91
C THR A 37 1.30 -1.68 -8.55
N ILE A 38 1.50 -0.44 -8.14
CA ILE A 38 0.73 0.16 -7.07
C ILE A 38 0.24 1.53 -7.53
N GLU A 39 -0.92 1.89 -7.05
CA GLU A 39 -1.46 3.23 -7.25
C GLU A 39 -1.78 3.80 -5.88
N VAL A 40 -1.25 4.97 -5.57
CA VAL A 40 -1.57 5.66 -4.31
C VAL A 40 -2.86 6.43 -4.53
N VAL A 41 -3.90 6.05 -3.80
CA VAL A 41 -5.21 6.69 -3.90
C VAL A 41 -5.25 7.95 -3.06
N LYS A 42 -4.76 7.87 -1.82
CA LYS A 42 -4.67 9.04 -0.95
C LYS A 42 -3.66 8.78 0.16
N SER A 43 -3.15 9.88 0.70
CA SER A 43 -2.22 9.87 1.83
C SER A 43 -2.84 10.68 2.95
N THR A 44 -2.87 10.11 4.15
CA THR A 44 -3.41 10.77 5.33
C THR A 44 -2.43 10.59 6.49
N ALA A 45 -2.70 11.26 7.59
CA ALA A 45 -1.86 11.12 8.77
C ALA A 45 -2.71 11.30 10.02
N VAL A 46 -2.28 10.65 11.09
CA VAL A 46 -2.88 10.82 12.40
C VAL A 46 -2.08 11.88 13.14
N VAL A 47 -2.78 12.86 13.71
CA VAL A 47 -2.16 13.95 14.46
C VAL A 47 -2.58 13.85 15.90
N GLU A 48 -1.61 13.94 16.81
CA GLU A 48 -1.85 13.98 18.25
C GLU A 48 -0.99 15.09 18.83
N ASP A 49 -1.61 15.97 19.60
CA ASP A 49 -0.94 17.09 20.26
C ASP A 49 -0.13 17.95 19.28
N GLY A 50 -0.69 18.17 18.07
CA GLY A 50 -0.06 19.01 17.06
C GLY A 50 1.08 18.34 16.29
N GLU A 51 1.29 17.05 16.48
CA GLU A 51 2.35 16.34 15.80
C GLU A 51 1.81 15.13 15.02
N ILE A 52 2.41 14.87 13.88
CA ILE A 52 2.08 13.68 13.11
C ILE A 52 2.70 12.47 13.81
N VAL A 53 1.87 11.51 14.18
CA VAL A 53 2.33 10.29 14.87
C VAL A 53 2.27 9.06 13.98
N GLU A 54 1.45 9.11 12.92
CA GLU A 54 1.35 7.96 12.01
C GLU A 54 0.96 8.43 10.63
N TYR A 55 1.57 7.80 9.62
CA TYR A 55 1.30 8.06 8.20
C TYR A 55 0.50 6.90 7.65
N LEU A 56 -0.55 7.18 6.89
CA LEU A 56 -1.39 6.17 6.26
C LEU A 56 -1.44 6.42 4.76
N VAL A 57 -1.32 5.34 4.00
CA VAL A 57 -1.45 5.40 2.55
C VAL A 57 -2.50 4.40 2.12
N ASP A 58 -3.54 4.91 1.47
CA ASP A 58 -4.55 4.08 0.83
C ASP A 58 -4.05 3.80 -0.58
N LEU A 59 -3.81 2.54 -0.88
CA LEU A 59 -3.25 2.17 -2.16
C LEU A 59 -3.96 0.96 -2.77
N LYS A 60 -3.87 0.88 -4.09
CA LYS A 60 -4.34 -0.27 -4.85
C LYS A 60 -3.13 -0.99 -5.41
N ILE A 61 -3.03 -2.28 -5.14
CA ILE A 61 -2.01 -3.11 -5.77
C ILE A 61 -2.61 -3.82 -6.98
N GLY A 62 -1.82 -3.89 -8.05
CA GLY A 62 -2.18 -4.66 -9.23
C GLY A 62 -1.24 -5.84 -9.35
N PHE A 63 -1.79 -7.03 -9.46
CA PHE A 63 -0.97 -8.22 -9.65
C PHE A 63 -1.48 -9.03 -10.82
N GLU A 64 -0.55 -9.69 -11.50
CA GLU A 64 -0.86 -10.47 -12.68
C GLU A 64 -1.41 -11.82 -12.27
N TYR A 65 -2.56 -12.15 -12.82
CA TYR A 65 -3.20 -13.44 -12.59
C TYR A 65 -2.65 -14.49 -13.55
N GLU A 66 -2.20 -15.58 -13.00
CA GLU A 66 -1.79 -16.75 -13.77
C GLU A 66 -2.82 -17.84 -13.56
N GLY A 67 -3.63 -18.03 -14.56
CA GLY A 67 -4.69 -19.02 -14.47
C GLY A 67 -4.33 -20.32 -15.12
#